data_faf45302426ff59ab6b5b0dd83066aac
#
_entry.id   faf45302426ff59ab6b5b0dd83066aac
#
_cell.length_a   1.000
_cell.length_b   1.000
_cell.length_c   1.000
_cell.angle_alpha   90.00
_cell.angle_beta   90.00
_cell.angle_gamma   90.00
#
_symmetry.space_group_name_H-M   'P 1'
#
loop_
_entity.id
_entity.type
_entity.pdbx_description
1 polymer ?
#
loop_
_entity_poly.entity_id
_entity_poly.type
_entity_poly.pdbx_seq_one_letter_code
_entity_poly.pdbx_strand_id
1 'polypeptide(L)'
;MKKDRKPGNLLKALREKLPDAKFVLTLGRAGATYADANREIHQDIFPTKAVDTTAAGDTFTGFFIAGLLEEYDISEALRIASKAASIAVSREGAVASIPTIQEVMKTLKQ
;
A
#
# COMPACT_ATOMS: atom_id res chain seq x y z
N MET A 1 20.98 -21.04 4.52
CA MET A 1 20.77 -19.82 5.30
C MET A 1 19.36 -19.78 5.87
N LYS A 2 19.27 -19.53 7.12
CA LYS A 2 17.97 -19.37 7.74
C LYS A 2 17.37 -18.03 7.35
N LYS A 3 16.11 -18.02 6.98
CA LYS A 3 15.45 -16.82 6.55
C LYS A 3 14.38 -16.41 7.54
N ASP A 4 14.47 -15.19 7.99
CA ASP A 4 13.44 -14.60 8.79
C ASP A 4 12.53 -13.80 7.86
N ARG A 5 11.28 -14.24 7.77
CA ARG A 5 10.30 -13.67 6.86
C ARG A 5 9.38 -12.67 7.52
N LYS A 6 9.62 -12.36 8.78
CA LYS A 6 8.78 -11.38 9.46
C LYS A 6 9.03 -10.02 8.84
N PRO A 7 7.97 -9.26 8.54
CA PRO A 7 8.09 -7.96 7.85
C PRO A 7 9.06 -6.99 8.52
N GLY A 8 9.04 -6.90 9.84
CA GLY A 8 9.93 -6.00 10.56
C GLY A 8 11.40 -6.35 10.40
N ASN A 9 11.70 -7.64 10.38
CA ASN A 9 13.08 -8.09 10.22
C ASN A 9 13.56 -7.96 8.79
N LEU A 10 12.68 -8.18 7.82
CA LEU A 10 13.00 -7.97 6.40
C LEU A 10 13.30 -6.49 6.15
N LEU A 11 12.47 -5.61 6.67
CA LEU A 11 12.65 -4.18 6.49
C LEU A 11 13.97 -3.70 7.12
N LYS A 12 14.27 -4.19 8.31
CA LYS A 12 15.54 -3.87 8.99
C LYS A 12 16.73 -4.29 8.14
N ALA A 13 16.70 -5.51 7.59
CA ALA A 13 17.78 -6.01 6.74
C ALA A 13 17.95 -5.17 5.48
N LEU A 14 16.84 -4.77 4.86
CA LEU A 14 16.88 -3.93 3.66
C LEU A 14 17.47 -2.56 3.97
N ARG A 15 17.09 -1.97 5.10
CA ARG A 15 17.59 -0.66 5.49
C ARG A 15 19.10 -0.68 5.79
N GLU A 16 19.59 -1.78 6.34
CA GLU A 16 21.01 -1.95 6.60
C GLU A 16 21.82 -2.05 5.31
N LYS A 17 21.28 -2.74 4.31
CA LYS A 17 21.97 -2.94 3.03
C LYS A 17 21.84 -1.73 2.10
N LEU A 18 20.73 -1.04 2.16
CA LEU A 18 20.41 0.06 1.25
C LEU A 18 19.89 1.25 2.05
N PRO A 19 20.78 1.89 2.83
CA PRO A 19 20.35 2.92 3.78
C PRO A 19 19.71 4.15 3.15
N ASP A 20 20.03 4.43 1.89
CA ASP A 20 19.47 5.60 1.19
C ASP A 20 18.22 5.30 0.37
N ALA A 21 17.81 4.05 0.32
CA ALA A 21 16.65 3.66 -0.46
C ALA A 21 15.35 3.92 0.29
N LYS A 22 14.28 4.03 -0.46
CA LYS A 22 12.92 4.11 0.06
C LYS A 22 12.23 2.78 -0.21
N PHE A 23 11.53 2.27 0.78
CA PHE A 23 10.86 0.98 0.69
C PHE A 23 9.39 1.10 0.98
N VAL A 24 8.59 0.34 0.23
CA VAL A 24 7.18 0.16 0.55
C VAL A 24 6.91 -1.33 0.56
N LEU A 25 6.52 -1.86 1.71
CA LEU A 25 6.16 -3.25 1.86
C LEU A 25 4.65 -3.36 1.97
N THR A 26 4.05 -4.11 1.07
CA THR A 26 2.63 -4.42 1.15
C THR A 26 2.49 -5.77 1.83
N LEU A 27 1.67 -5.84 2.87
CA LEU A 27 1.62 -6.95 3.81
C LEU A 27 0.24 -7.61 3.86
N GLY A 28 -0.52 -7.52 2.78
CA GLY A 28 -1.87 -8.07 2.76
C GLY A 28 -2.73 -7.49 3.87
N ARG A 29 -3.27 -8.35 4.72
CA ARG A 29 -4.13 -7.91 5.82
C ARG A 29 -3.40 -7.10 6.89
N ALA A 30 -2.09 -7.17 6.93
CA ALA A 30 -1.31 -6.38 7.88
C ALA A 30 -1.06 -4.95 7.41
N GLY A 31 -1.56 -4.58 6.23
CA GLY A 31 -1.45 -3.22 5.73
C GLY A 31 -0.20 -2.99 4.90
N ALA A 32 0.34 -1.78 4.95
CA ALA A 32 1.54 -1.42 4.21
C ALA A 32 2.45 -0.56 5.07
N THR A 33 3.74 -0.71 4.88
CA THR A 33 4.73 0.09 5.61
C THR A 33 5.67 0.77 4.63
N TYR A 34 5.82 2.07 4.79
CA TYR A 34 6.82 2.86 4.08
C TYR A 34 8.01 3.08 5.01
N ALA A 35 9.22 3.02 4.48
CA ALA A 35 10.41 3.32 5.25
C ALA A 35 11.48 3.99 4.40
N ASP A 36 12.15 4.97 4.98
CA ASP A 36 13.36 5.56 4.40
C ASP A 36 14.40 5.72 5.50
N ALA A 37 15.48 6.46 5.23
CA ALA A 37 16.57 6.62 6.19
C ALA A 37 16.12 7.28 7.50
N ASN A 38 15.05 8.07 7.47
CA ASN A 38 14.67 8.94 8.57
C ASN A 38 13.37 8.54 9.27
N ARG A 39 12.53 7.74 8.62
CA ARG A 39 11.20 7.46 9.18
C ARG A 39 10.62 6.16 8.66
N GLU A 40 9.62 5.69 9.39
CA GLU A 40 8.84 4.52 9.04
C GLU A 40 7.39 4.84 9.31
N ILE A 41 6.53 4.60 8.32
CA ILE A 41 5.11 4.92 8.43
C ILE A 41 4.31 3.67 8.07
N HIS A 42 3.43 3.26 8.96
CA HIS A 42 2.54 2.13 8.72
C HIS A 42 1.13 2.61 8.44
N GLN A 43 0.48 2.00 7.46
CA GLN A 43 -0.91 2.25 7.13
C GLN A 43 -1.67 0.92 7.23
N ASP A 44 -2.65 0.88 8.13
CA ASP A 44 -3.54 -0.28 8.25
C ASP A 44 -4.46 -0.37 7.04
N ILE A 45 -4.92 -1.58 6.76
CA ILE A 45 -5.93 -1.75 5.70
C ILE A 45 -7.24 -1.11 6.12
N PHE A 46 -8.02 -0.69 5.13
CA PHE A 46 -9.40 -0.31 5.38
C PHE A 46 -10.25 -1.58 5.42
N PRO A 47 -11.05 -1.78 6.45
CA PRO A 47 -11.90 -2.98 6.54
C PRO A 47 -12.83 -3.08 5.34
N THR A 48 -12.84 -4.27 4.74
CA THR A 48 -13.70 -4.53 3.59
C THR A 48 -13.91 -6.02 3.46
N LYS A 49 -15.00 -6.39 2.79
CA LYS A 49 -15.26 -7.79 2.48
C LYS A 49 -14.45 -8.14 1.22
N ALA A 50 -13.48 -9.03 1.38
CA ALA A 50 -12.65 -9.44 0.26
C ALA A 50 -13.42 -10.40 -0.64
N VAL A 51 -13.56 -10.04 -1.92
CA VAL A 51 -14.16 -10.89 -2.95
C VAL A 51 -13.07 -11.45 -3.83
N ASP A 52 -12.14 -10.58 -4.27
CA ASP A 52 -11.08 -10.96 -5.16
C ASP A 52 -9.85 -10.10 -4.87
N THR A 53 -8.72 -10.73 -4.56
CA THR A 53 -7.49 -10.01 -4.23
C THR A 53 -6.56 -9.82 -5.44
N THR A 54 -7.00 -10.25 -6.62
CA THR A 54 -6.14 -10.30 -7.82
C THR A 54 -5.46 -8.98 -8.15
N ALA A 55 -6.18 -7.88 -8.12
CA ALA A 55 -5.64 -6.58 -8.52
C ALA A 55 -5.20 -5.70 -7.36
N ALA A 56 -5.25 -6.19 -6.11
CA ALA A 56 -5.03 -5.34 -4.94
C ALA A 56 -3.62 -4.74 -4.90
N GLY A 57 -2.60 -5.56 -5.15
CA GLY A 57 -1.22 -5.10 -5.10
C GLY A 57 -0.90 -4.08 -6.19
N ASP A 58 -1.34 -4.35 -7.41
CA ASP A 58 -1.12 -3.44 -8.53
C ASP A 58 -1.88 -2.13 -8.33
N THR A 59 -3.10 -2.21 -7.82
CA THR A 59 -3.90 -1.03 -7.50
C THR A 59 -3.22 -0.18 -6.44
N PHE A 60 -2.74 -0.79 -5.37
CA PHE A 60 -2.01 -0.07 -4.33
C PHE A 60 -0.80 0.64 -4.92
N THR A 61 0.03 -0.08 -5.64
CA THR A 61 1.26 0.46 -6.22
C THR A 61 0.98 1.64 -7.15
N GLY A 62 0.00 1.48 -8.05
CA GLY A 62 -0.36 2.54 -8.98
C GLY A 62 -0.85 3.80 -8.29
N PHE A 63 -1.73 3.66 -7.30
CA PHE A 63 -2.25 4.82 -6.57
C PHE A 63 -1.19 5.46 -5.67
N PHE A 64 -0.29 4.66 -5.10
CA PHE A 64 0.78 5.22 -4.28
C PHE A 64 1.72 6.06 -5.13
N ILE A 65 2.14 5.56 -6.29
CA ILE A 65 3.03 6.31 -7.20
C ILE A 65 2.32 7.56 -7.71
N ALA A 66 1.04 7.46 -8.08
CA ALA A 66 0.27 8.60 -8.52
C ALA A 66 0.19 9.67 -7.43
N GLY A 67 0.00 9.25 -6.19
CA GLY A 67 -0.01 10.18 -5.06
C GLY A 67 1.31 10.93 -4.89
N LEU A 68 2.42 10.21 -5.05
CA LEU A 68 3.73 10.84 -4.99
C LEU A 68 3.94 11.85 -6.12
N LEU A 69 3.47 11.54 -7.32
CA LEU A 69 3.57 12.44 -8.46
C LEU A 69 2.72 13.70 -8.27
N GLU A 70 1.61 13.58 -7.54
CA GLU A 70 0.76 14.71 -7.18
C GLU A 70 1.27 15.44 -5.94
N GLU A 71 2.43 15.06 -5.44
CA GLU A 71 3.10 15.68 -4.31
C GLU A 71 2.34 15.59 -2.97
N TYR A 72 1.53 14.54 -2.82
CA TYR A 72 0.93 14.26 -1.52
C TYR A 72 2.00 13.79 -0.52
N ASP A 73 1.77 14.04 0.77
CA ASP A 73 2.59 13.45 1.81
C ASP A 73 2.59 11.93 1.69
N ILE A 74 3.67 11.30 2.13
CA ILE A 74 3.77 9.84 2.14
C ILE A 74 2.59 9.22 2.88
N SER A 75 2.22 9.77 4.04
CA SER A 75 1.09 9.26 4.82
C SER A 75 -0.21 9.31 4.02
N GLU A 76 -0.45 10.41 3.32
CA GLU A 76 -1.65 10.56 2.51
C GLU A 76 -1.62 9.65 1.30
N ALA A 77 -0.47 9.52 0.64
CA ALA A 77 -0.33 8.61 -0.49
C ALA A 77 -0.58 7.15 -0.07
N LEU A 78 -0.08 6.74 1.09
CA LEU A 78 -0.34 5.41 1.65
C LEU A 78 -1.83 5.21 1.93
N ARG A 79 -2.46 6.21 2.50
CA ARG A 79 -3.89 6.14 2.84
C ARG A 79 -4.75 5.98 1.59
N ILE A 80 -4.49 6.80 0.58
CA ILE A 80 -5.20 6.74 -0.70
C ILE A 80 -4.99 5.38 -1.37
N ALA A 81 -3.74 4.91 -1.41
CA ALA A 81 -3.41 3.62 -2.02
C ALA A 81 -4.08 2.45 -1.29
N SER A 82 -4.11 2.50 0.04
CA SER A 82 -4.75 1.47 0.85
C SER A 82 -6.26 1.45 0.64
N LYS A 83 -6.88 2.63 0.53
CA LYS A 83 -8.30 2.71 0.24
C LYS A 83 -8.63 2.17 -1.16
N ALA A 84 -7.81 2.54 -2.15
CA ALA A 84 -7.96 2.02 -3.50
C ALA A 84 -7.87 0.50 -3.54
N ALA A 85 -6.89 -0.07 -2.84
CA ALA A 85 -6.74 -1.51 -2.74
C ALA A 85 -7.94 -2.17 -2.08
N SER A 86 -8.51 -1.55 -1.03
CA SER A 86 -9.68 -2.08 -0.35
C SER A 86 -10.90 -2.14 -1.27
N ILE A 87 -11.06 -1.12 -2.12
CA ILE A 87 -12.14 -1.12 -3.10
C ILE A 87 -11.92 -2.23 -4.13
N ALA A 88 -10.69 -2.38 -4.60
CA ALA A 88 -10.38 -3.41 -5.59
C ALA A 88 -10.67 -4.82 -5.07
N VAL A 89 -10.29 -5.14 -3.82
CA VAL A 89 -10.54 -6.48 -3.28
C VAL A 89 -12.01 -6.75 -3.03
N SER A 90 -12.85 -5.72 -2.94
CA SER A 90 -14.28 -5.87 -2.74
C SER A 90 -15.02 -6.18 -4.04
N ARG A 91 -14.33 -6.17 -5.18
CA ARG A 91 -14.91 -6.36 -6.49
C ARG A 91 -14.33 -7.57 -7.19
N GLU A 92 -15.10 -8.14 -8.12
CA GLU A 92 -14.69 -9.27 -8.93
C GLU A 92 -14.00 -8.79 -10.19
N GLY A 93 -12.93 -9.49 -10.60
CA GLY A 93 -12.23 -9.23 -11.86
C GLY A 93 -11.11 -8.20 -11.72
N ALA A 94 -9.94 -8.51 -12.32
CA ALA A 94 -8.74 -7.71 -12.15
C ALA A 94 -8.87 -6.27 -12.68
N VAL A 95 -9.31 -6.12 -13.93
CA VAL A 95 -9.41 -4.78 -14.55
C VAL A 95 -10.63 -4.03 -14.04
N ALA A 96 -11.78 -4.70 -14.00
CA ALA A 96 -13.03 -4.07 -13.59
C ALA A 96 -13.03 -3.68 -12.11
N SER A 97 -12.15 -4.26 -11.29
CA SER A 97 -12.09 -3.97 -9.87
C SER A 97 -11.36 -2.67 -9.54
N ILE A 98 -10.52 -2.17 -10.45
CA ILE A 98 -9.70 -0.99 -10.19
C ILE A 98 -10.58 0.26 -10.12
N PRO A 99 -10.58 0.98 -8.98
CA PRO A 99 -11.40 2.19 -8.87
C PRO A 99 -10.79 3.37 -9.60
N THR A 100 -11.61 4.39 -9.85
CA THR A 100 -11.09 5.68 -10.31
C THR A 100 -10.62 6.48 -9.10
N ILE A 101 -9.80 7.51 -9.34
CA ILE A 101 -9.35 8.39 -8.26
C ILE A 101 -10.53 9.12 -7.62
N GLN A 102 -11.54 9.50 -8.40
CA GLN A 102 -12.72 10.15 -7.87
C GLN A 102 -13.47 9.23 -6.91
N GLU A 103 -13.56 7.95 -7.25
CA GLU A 103 -14.19 6.94 -6.40
C GLU A 103 -13.48 6.81 -5.07
N VAL A 104 -12.14 6.73 -5.12
CA VAL A 104 -11.32 6.60 -3.92
C VAL A 104 -11.48 7.81 -3.02
N MET A 105 -11.36 9.00 -3.59
CA MET A 105 -11.45 10.24 -2.81
C MET A 105 -12.83 10.43 -2.20
N LYS A 106 -13.87 10.08 -2.94
CA LYS A 106 -15.25 10.16 -2.44
C LYS A 106 -15.46 9.24 -1.24
N THR A 107 -14.97 8.01 -1.32
CA THR A 107 -15.15 7.03 -0.24
C THR A 107 -14.32 7.36 0.99
N LEU A 108 -13.18 8.02 0.83
CA LEU A 108 -12.36 8.46 1.95
C LEU A 108 -13.02 9.56 2.77
N LYS A 109 -13.91 10.32 2.15
CA LYS A 109 -14.63 11.42 2.83
C LYS A 109 -15.85 10.97 3.61
N GLN A 110 -16.23 9.73 3.47
CA GLN A 110 -17.40 9.18 4.18
C GLN A 110 -17.07 8.76 5.59
#